data_6d8389f2ccb8894c3588c74e64186e29
#
_entry.id   6d8389f2ccb8894c3588c74e64186e29
#
_cell.length_a   1.000
_cell.length_b   1.000
_cell.length_c   1.000
_cell.angle_alpha   90.00
_cell.angle_beta   90.00
_cell.angle_gamma   90.00
#
_symmetry.space_group_name_H-M   'P 1'
#
loop_
_entity.id
_entity.type
_entity.pdbx_description
1 polymer ?
#
loop_
_entity_poly.entity_id
_entity_poly.type
_entity_poly.pdbx_seq_one_letter_code
_entity_poly.pdbx_strand_id
1 'polypeptide(L)'
;SLQFGKSTFSTTHYTFTQRFDFLDFTAKLFPGSYDTVRPEGLPFVYCGVITLILLPMYFVTSRIRWQERMMSGVILAVFLICFNVNAIDIVWHGFQKPNWLNYRYSFMLIFLMLVMAYKAFSYLEYANYKNVVFVCGSLAVILMFIQKQDYEWVGDFRCVWLSLLCVAVFGVALWFVYSGKFKGRATAIVAILVCIELFTSGLLNTIGLDKDVVISSRNSYDNYMQKVRP
;
A
#
# COMPACT_ATOMS: atom_id res chain seq x y z
N SER A 1 -45.72 -16.58 -6.26
CA SER A 1 -44.97 -15.47 -6.90
C SER A 1 -43.59 -15.39 -6.27
N LEU A 2 -42.60 -15.85 -7.01
CA LEU A 2 -41.19 -15.66 -6.62
C LEU A 2 -40.92 -14.15 -6.70
N GLN A 3 -40.94 -13.49 -5.58
CA GLN A 3 -40.37 -12.17 -5.45
C GLN A 3 -38.85 -12.34 -5.61
N PHE A 4 -38.34 -12.10 -6.79
CA PHE A 4 -36.94 -11.81 -6.99
C PHE A 4 -36.64 -10.57 -6.13
N GLY A 5 -36.02 -10.80 -4.96
CA GLY A 5 -35.59 -9.72 -4.09
C GLY A 5 -34.80 -8.71 -4.92
N LYS A 6 -35.13 -7.44 -4.79
CA LYS A 6 -34.34 -6.37 -5.39
C LYS A 6 -32.88 -6.62 -5.03
N SER A 7 -32.07 -6.98 -6.02
CA SER A 7 -30.64 -7.14 -5.79
C SER A 7 -30.13 -5.82 -5.26
N THR A 8 -29.36 -5.82 -4.20
CA THR A 8 -28.65 -4.64 -3.65
C THR A 8 -27.75 -3.96 -4.69
N PHE A 9 -27.58 -4.55 -5.84
CA PHE A 9 -26.85 -4.03 -7.00
C PHE A 9 -27.60 -2.98 -7.81
N SER A 10 -28.91 -2.75 -7.56
CA SER A 10 -29.76 -1.96 -8.48
C SER A 10 -29.87 -0.47 -8.18
N THR A 11 -29.21 0.05 -7.13
CA THR A 11 -29.25 1.49 -6.81
C THR A 11 -27.84 2.03 -6.61
N THR A 12 -27.17 2.32 -7.72
CA THR A 12 -25.88 3.00 -7.69
C THR A 12 -26.13 4.50 -7.63
N HIS A 13 -25.94 5.11 -6.47
CA HIS A 13 -25.95 6.57 -6.35
C HIS A 13 -24.56 7.10 -6.75
N TYR A 14 -24.48 7.76 -7.89
CA TYR A 14 -23.28 8.46 -8.35
C TYR A 14 -23.14 9.78 -7.56
N THR A 15 -22.59 9.71 -6.37
CA THR A 15 -22.31 10.91 -5.58
C THR A 15 -20.83 11.25 -5.67
N PHE A 16 -20.52 12.51 -5.96
CA PHE A 16 -19.15 13.03 -5.89
C PHE A 16 -18.81 13.33 -4.43
N THR A 17 -18.70 12.28 -3.63
CA THR A 17 -18.32 12.40 -2.22
C THR A 17 -16.90 11.87 -2.04
N GLN A 18 -16.15 12.53 -1.19
CA GLN A 18 -14.87 12.06 -0.70
C GLN A 18 -15.09 10.83 0.19
N ARG A 19 -14.28 9.79 0.03
CA ARG A 19 -14.42 8.53 0.78
C ARG A 19 -13.61 8.53 2.08
N PHE A 20 -12.46 9.19 2.08
CA PHE A 20 -11.56 9.26 3.23
C PHE A 20 -10.69 10.52 3.15
N ASP A 21 -10.13 10.94 4.26
CA ASP A 21 -9.18 12.04 4.27
C ASP A 21 -7.87 11.62 3.60
N PHE A 22 -7.35 12.49 2.73
CA PHE A 22 -6.16 12.17 1.93
C PHE A 22 -4.95 11.77 2.78
N LEU A 23 -4.84 12.30 3.99
CA LEU A 23 -3.76 11.97 4.90
C LEU A 23 -3.86 10.52 5.44
N ASP A 24 -5.08 9.98 5.58
CA ASP A 24 -5.30 8.61 6.03
C ASP A 24 -4.69 7.59 5.06
N PHE A 25 -4.68 7.92 3.76
CA PHE A 25 -4.03 7.11 2.74
C PHE A 25 -2.54 6.92 3.02
N THR A 26 -1.87 7.91 3.59
CA THR A 26 -0.43 7.82 3.89
C THR A 26 -0.12 6.73 4.91
N ALA A 27 -1.04 6.44 5.83
CA ALA A 27 -0.89 5.36 6.80
C ALA A 27 -0.85 3.97 6.14
N LYS A 28 -1.50 3.80 4.98
CA LYS A 28 -1.55 2.53 4.23
C LYS A 28 -0.31 2.26 3.38
N LEU A 29 0.65 3.17 3.36
CA LEU A 29 1.94 2.99 2.69
C LEU A 29 2.97 2.25 3.56
N PHE A 30 2.70 2.02 4.84
CA PHE A 30 3.63 1.44 5.80
C PHE A 30 3.24 0.02 6.22
N PRO A 31 4.20 -0.81 6.68
CA PRO A 31 3.94 -2.19 7.08
C PRO A 31 2.96 -2.28 8.27
N GLY A 32 2.14 -3.32 8.28
CA GLY A 32 1.20 -3.59 9.37
C GLY A 32 -0.10 -2.77 9.33
N SER A 33 -0.36 -2.03 8.26
CA SER A 33 -1.54 -1.18 8.09
C SER A 33 -2.70 -1.87 7.33
N TYR A 34 -2.80 -3.21 7.41
CA TYR A 34 -3.83 -3.98 6.73
C TYR A 34 -5.23 -3.77 7.33
N ASP A 35 -6.23 -3.58 6.45
CA ASP A 35 -7.58 -3.27 6.88
C ASP A 35 -8.66 -3.59 5.80
N THR A 36 -8.26 -4.26 4.71
CA THR A 36 -9.13 -4.51 3.55
C THR A 36 -10.29 -5.46 3.79
N VAL A 37 -10.37 -6.09 4.95
CA VAL A 37 -11.47 -6.99 5.32
C VAL A 37 -12.75 -6.21 5.65
N ARG A 38 -12.63 -4.92 5.98
CA ARG A 38 -13.77 -4.06 6.32
C ARG A 38 -14.41 -3.49 5.05
N PRO A 39 -15.75 -3.43 4.96
CA PRO A 39 -16.45 -2.85 3.80
C PRO A 39 -16.08 -1.39 3.53
N GLU A 40 -15.63 -0.66 4.54
CA GLU A 40 -15.29 0.76 4.52
C GLU A 40 -13.78 1.00 4.67
N GLY A 41 -12.96 -0.03 4.44
CA GLY A 41 -11.50 0.06 4.56
C GLY A 41 -10.86 0.99 3.53
N LEU A 42 -9.60 1.38 3.80
CA LEU A 42 -8.75 2.16 2.90
C LEU A 42 -8.07 1.26 1.87
N PRO A 43 -7.63 1.80 0.71
CA PRO A 43 -6.93 1.00 -0.30
C PRO A 43 -5.61 0.45 0.25
N PHE A 44 -5.40 -0.84 0.10
CA PHE A 44 -4.14 -1.48 0.48
C PHE A 44 -3.10 -1.27 -0.63
N VAL A 45 -2.12 -0.43 -0.35
CA VAL A 45 -1.11 0.01 -1.33
C VAL A 45 0.33 -0.18 -0.85
N TYR A 46 0.51 -0.89 0.25
CA TYR A 46 1.84 -1.19 0.76
C TYR A 46 2.63 -2.05 -0.23
N CYS A 47 3.84 -1.60 -0.57
CA CYS A 47 4.74 -2.27 -1.51
C CYS A 47 6.22 -2.23 -1.07
N GLY A 48 6.45 -2.07 0.24
CA GLY A 48 7.77 -2.00 0.84
C GLY A 48 8.26 -0.56 1.07
N VAL A 49 8.90 -0.33 2.21
CA VAL A 49 9.44 1.00 2.59
C VAL A 49 10.51 1.47 1.62
N ILE A 50 11.31 0.55 1.07
CA ILE A 50 12.31 0.90 0.04
C ILE A 50 11.67 1.57 -1.17
N THR A 51 10.47 1.14 -1.57
CA THR A 51 9.71 1.75 -2.68
C THR A 51 9.37 3.20 -2.36
N LEU A 52 8.98 3.49 -1.11
CA LEU A 52 8.68 4.87 -0.67
C LEU A 52 9.92 5.77 -0.69
N ILE A 53 11.11 5.23 -0.44
CA ILE A 53 12.36 5.98 -0.56
C ILE A 53 12.71 6.23 -2.02
N LEU A 54 12.56 5.23 -2.87
CA LEU A 54 12.96 5.30 -4.28
C LEU A 54 11.95 6.06 -5.15
N LEU A 55 10.68 6.12 -4.77
CA LEU A 55 9.64 6.81 -5.54
C LEU A 55 9.92 8.31 -5.73
N PRO A 56 10.23 9.11 -4.69
CA PRO A 56 10.65 10.50 -4.87
C PRO A 56 11.97 10.62 -5.66
N MET A 57 12.88 9.65 -5.49
CA MET A 57 14.13 9.60 -6.23
C MET A 57 13.92 9.44 -7.75
N TYR A 58 12.86 8.72 -8.16
CA TYR A 58 12.47 8.60 -9.56
C TYR A 58 12.21 9.96 -10.21
N PHE A 59 11.53 10.87 -9.50
CA PHE A 59 11.20 12.20 -10.02
C PHE A 59 12.40 13.15 -10.06
N VAL A 60 13.38 12.96 -9.19
CA VAL A 60 14.57 13.82 -9.09
C VAL A 60 15.70 13.35 -10.01
N THR A 61 15.74 12.07 -10.40
CA THR A 61 16.81 11.50 -11.19
C THR A 61 16.83 12.04 -12.63
N SER A 62 17.87 12.75 -13.00
CA SER A 62 18.01 13.38 -14.33
C SER A 62 18.16 12.39 -15.50
N ARG A 63 18.54 11.15 -15.23
CA ARG A 63 18.68 10.08 -16.24
C ARG A 63 17.34 9.57 -16.77
N ILE A 64 16.25 9.84 -16.07
CA ILE A 64 14.90 9.49 -16.50
C ILE A 64 14.34 10.66 -17.30
N ARG A 65 13.79 10.38 -18.48
CA ARG A 65 13.21 11.39 -19.37
C ARG A 65 12.10 12.17 -18.63
N TRP A 66 12.06 13.48 -18.80
CA TRP A 66 11.07 14.32 -18.11
C TRP A 66 9.63 13.97 -18.49
N GLN A 67 9.39 13.60 -19.79
CA GLN A 67 8.07 13.17 -20.23
C GLN A 67 7.60 11.92 -19.49
N GLU A 68 8.51 10.96 -19.30
CA GLU A 68 8.21 9.73 -18.56
C GLU A 68 7.89 10.02 -17.10
N ARG A 69 8.65 10.88 -16.44
CA ARG A 69 8.38 11.30 -15.06
C ARG A 69 7.02 11.99 -14.94
N MET A 70 6.70 12.89 -15.88
CA MET A 70 5.40 13.58 -15.89
C MET A 70 4.26 12.62 -16.12
N MET A 71 4.35 11.71 -17.10
CA MET A 71 3.32 10.72 -17.38
C MET A 71 3.09 9.78 -16.20
N SER A 72 4.16 9.28 -15.58
CA SER A 72 4.05 8.45 -14.38
C SER A 72 3.41 9.21 -13.23
N GLY A 73 3.76 10.47 -13.03
CA GLY A 73 3.15 11.34 -12.04
C GLY A 73 1.65 11.58 -12.28
N VAL A 74 1.26 11.81 -13.53
CA VAL A 74 -0.15 11.95 -13.92
C VAL A 74 -0.92 10.66 -13.63
N ILE A 75 -0.39 9.50 -14.02
CA ILE A 75 -1.06 8.21 -13.78
C ILE A 75 -1.18 7.96 -12.26
N LEU A 76 -0.14 8.26 -11.48
CA LEU A 76 -0.17 8.16 -10.03
C LEU A 76 -1.26 9.05 -9.43
N ALA A 77 -1.34 10.32 -9.87
CA ALA A 77 -2.37 11.26 -9.43
C ALA A 77 -3.79 10.80 -9.80
N VAL A 78 -3.97 10.23 -11.01
CA VAL A 78 -5.25 9.64 -11.44
C VAL A 78 -5.67 8.52 -10.51
N PHE A 79 -4.77 7.59 -10.14
CA PHE A 79 -5.11 6.52 -9.19
C PHE A 79 -5.51 7.06 -7.82
N LEU A 80 -4.79 8.08 -7.31
CA LEU A 80 -5.13 8.70 -6.03
C LEU A 80 -6.53 9.34 -6.05
N ILE A 81 -6.89 9.97 -7.15
CA ILE A 81 -8.23 10.53 -7.36
C ILE A 81 -9.27 9.40 -7.45
N CYS A 82 -8.97 8.31 -8.19
CA CYS A 82 -9.86 7.16 -8.31
C CYS A 82 -10.16 6.50 -6.97
N PHE A 83 -9.20 6.43 -6.06
CA PHE A 83 -9.43 5.88 -4.72
C PHE A 83 -10.31 6.77 -3.86
N ASN A 84 -10.18 8.08 -4.00
CA ASN A 84 -10.86 9.02 -3.10
C ASN A 84 -12.24 9.43 -3.56
N VAL A 85 -12.50 9.47 -4.88
CA VAL A 85 -13.78 9.91 -5.44
C VAL A 85 -14.70 8.72 -5.72
N ASN A 86 -15.81 8.62 -4.98
CA ASN A 86 -16.74 7.50 -5.06
C ASN A 86 -17.28 7.25 -6.48
N ALA A 87 -17.62 8.30 -7.23
CA ALA A 87 -18.16 8.18 -8.59
C ALA A 87 -17.15 7.56 -9.56
N ILE A 88 -15.84 7.79 -9.37
CA ILE A 88 -14.79 7.27 -10.24
C ILE A 88 -14.43 5.83 -9.82
N ASP A 89 -14.43 5.53 -8.53
CA ASP A 89 -14.20 4.17 -8.02
C ASP A 89 -15.24 3.17 -8.57
N ILE A 90 -16.50 3.58 -8.66
CA ILE A 90 -17.58 2.75 -9.22
C ILE A 90 -17.30 2.35 -10.69
N VAL A 91 -16.65 3.18 -11.49
CA VAL A 91 -16.28 2.84 -12.88
C VAL A 91 -15.36 1.60 -12.92
N TRP A 92 -14.40 1.51 -12.00
CA TRP A 92 -13.49 0.36 -11.87
C TRP A 92 -14.19 -0.93 -11.44
N HIS A 93 -15.39 -0.83 -10.86
CA HIS A 93 -16.22 -1.95 -10.43
C HIS A 93 -17.35 -2.26 -11.42
N GLY A 94 -17.21 -1.88 -12.70
CA GLY A 94 -18.21 -2.14 -13.73
C GLY A 94 -19.53 -1.41 -13.47
N PHE A 95 -19.46 -0.18 -12.96
CA PHE A 95 -20.61 0.67 -12.62
C PHE A 95 -21.51 0.11 -11.50
N GLN A 96 -20.99 -0.78 -10.67
CA GLN A 96 -21.71 -1.35 -9.53
C GLN A 96 -20.98 -1.04 -8.24
N LYS A 97 -21.73 -0.84 -7.15
CA LYS A 97 -21.12 -0.70 -5.82
C LYS A 97 -20.49 -2.03 -5.41
N PRO A 98 -19.20 -2.08 -5.06
CA PRO A 98 -18.57 -3.30 -4.59
C PRO A 98 -19.23 -3.77 -3.28
N ASN A 99 -19.54 -5.05 -3.19
CA ASN A 99 -20.19 -5.63 -2.00
C ASN A 99 -19.16 -5.91 -0.89
N TRP A 100 -17.95 -6.27 -1.28
CA TRP A 100 -16.79 -6.54 -0.43
C TRP A 100 -15.54 -6.25 -1.24
N LEU A 101 -14.37 -6.12 -0.61
CA LEU A 101 -13.09 -5.88 -1.26
C LEU A 101 -13.12 -4.63 -2.15
N ASN A 102 -13.28 -3.49 -1.52
CA ASN A 102 -13.10 -2.20 -2.15
C ASN A 102 -11.67 -2.09 -2.73
N TYR A 103 -11.49 -1.25 -3.74
CA TYR A 103 -10.16 -0.91 -4.30
C TYR A 103 -9.39 -2.11 -4.86
N ARG A 104 -10.07 -3.07 -5.49
CA ARG A 104 -9.40 -4.25 -6.10
C ARG A 104 -8.31 -3.89 -7.09
N TYR A 105 -8.41 -2.72 -7.71
CA TYR A 105 -7.43 -2.21 -8.67
C TYR A 105 -6.18 -1.57 -8.03
N SER A 106 -6.05 -1.57 -6.69
CA SER A 106 -4.87 -1.04 -5.99
C SER A 106 -3.57 -1.72 -6.41
N PHE A 107 -3.62 -2.99 -6.84
CA PHE A 107 -2.45 -3.70 -7.37
C PHE A 107 -1.83 -3.01 -8.60
N MET A 108 -2.63 -2.29 -9.40
CA MET A 108 -2.12 -1.55 -10.56
C MET A 108 -1.26 -0.35 -10.11
N LEU A 109 -1.69 0.35 -9.05
CA LEU A 109 -0.87 1.41 -8.44
C LEU A 109 0.41 0.84 -7.84
N ILE A 110 0.33 -0.28 -7.10
CA ILE A 110 1.49 -0.97 -6.55
C ILE A 110 2.48 -1.32 -7.65
N PHE A 111 2.00 -1.90 -8.75
CA PHE A 111 2.84 -2.25 -9.91
C PHE A 111 3.54 -1.01 -10.50
N LEU A 112 2.81 0.09 -10.69
CA LEU A 112 3.38 1.35 -11.16
C LEU A 112 4.49 1.85 -10.21
N MET A 113 4.22 1.88 -8.91
CA MET A 113 5.20 2.31 -7.90
C MET A 113 6.45 1.43 -7.89
N LEU A 114 6.29 0.11 -8.03
CA LEU A 114 7.41 -0.83 -8.12
C LEU A 114 8.26 -0.61 -9.37
N VAL A 115 7.63 -0.38 -10.54
CA VAL A 115 8.35 -0.07 -11.78
C VAL A 115 9.14 1.23 -11.65
N MET A 116 8.54 2.28 -11.08
CA MET A 116 9.20 3.56 -10.85
C MET A 116 10.37 3.40 -9.87
N ALA A 117 10.17 2.68 -8.77
CA ALA A 117 11.20 2.41 -7.77
C ALA A 117 12.36 1.60 -8.35
N TYR A 118 12.06 0.54 -9.10
CA TYR A 118 13.09 -0.26 -9.79
C TYR A 118 13.94 0.61 -10.73
N LYS A 119 13.30 1.49 -11.48
CA LYS A 119 14.00 2.38 -12.40
C LYS A 119 14.86 3.41 -11.66
N ALA A 120 14.38 3.96 -10.54
CA ALA A 120 15.18 4.82 -9.67
C ALA A 120 16.38 4.08 -9.07
N PHE A 121 16.17 2.83 -8.64
CA PHE A 121 17.25 1.99 -8.13
C PHE A 121 18.32 1.69 -9.17
N SER A 122 17.92 1.43 -10.42
CA SER A 122 18.84 1.16 -11.53
C SER A 122 19.75 2.36 -11.87
N TYR A 123 19.32 3.58 -11.53
CA TYR A 123 20.09 4.82 -11.73
C TYR A 123 20.60 5.42 -10.42
N LEU A 124 20.60 4.65 -9.32
CA LEU A 124 20.97 5.17 -8.00
C LEU A 124 22.41 5.72 -7.95
N GLU A 125 23.33 5.12 -8.68
CA GLU A 125 24.74 5.57 -8.76
C GLU A 125 24.89 6.97 -9.36
N TYR A 126 23.91 7.44 -10.16
CA TYR A 126 23.88 8.78 -10.74
C TYR A 126 23.07 9.78 -9.92
N ALA A 127 22.44 9.33 -8.85
CA ALA A 127 21.64 10.17 -8.00
C ALA A 127 22.51 10.92 -6.97
N ASN A 128 22.04 12.05 -6.47
CA ASN A 128 22.67 12.69 -5.34
C ASN A 128 22.21 12.03 -4.03
N TYR A 129 23.14 11.43 -3.29
CA TYR A 129 22.79 10.74 -2.04
C TYR A 129 22.14 11.68 -0.99
N LYS A 130 22.44 12.98 -1.05
CA LYS A 130 21.76 13.97 -0.19
C LYS A 130 20.24 13.92 -0.35
N ASN A 131 19.75 13.62 -1.56
CA ASN A 131 18.33 13.46 -1.81
C ASN A 131 17.76 12.22 -1.11
N VAL A 132 18.52 11.11 -1.07
CA VAL A 132 18.11 9.90 -0.33
C VAL A 132 17.99 10.23 1.17
N VAL A 133 18.97 10.90 1.75
CA VAL A 133 18.95 11.32 3.16
C VAL A 133 17.77 12.26 3.43
N PHE A 134 17.51 13.21 2.55
CA PHE A 134 16.38 14.12 2.67
C PHE A 134 15.03 13.36 2.64
N VAL A 135 14.88 12.41 1.71
CA VAL A 135 13.68 11.57 1.61
C VAL A 135 13.48 10.72 2.86
N CYS A 136 14.55 10.06 3.35
CA CYS A 136 14.48 9.28 4.59
C CYS A 136 14.08 10.16 5.79
N GLY A 137 14.65 11.36 5.90
CA GLY A 137 14.28 12.32 6.92
C GLY A 137 12.82 12.78 6.83
N SER A 138 12.35 13.06 5.61
CA SER A 138 10.95 13.44 5.37
C SER A 138 9.99 12.31 5.73
N LEU A 139 10.30 11.06 5.37
CA LEU A 139 9.50 9.89 5.75
C LEU A 139 9.47 9.68 7.27
N ALA A 140 10.58 9.89 7.95
CA ALA A 140 10.62 9.82 9.41
C ALA A 140 9.72 10.90 10.06
N VAL A 141 9.74 12.12 9.55
CA VAL A 141 8.84 13.20 10.01
C VAL A 141 7.38 12.85 9.75
N ILE A 142 7.04 12.33 8.57
CA ILE A 142 5.68 11.89 8.24
C ILE A 142 5.23 10.79 9.21
N LEU A 143 6.09 9.79 9.49
CA LEU A 143 5.77 8.72 10.44
C LEU A 143 5.52 9.25 11.86
N MET A 144 6.34 10.19 12.33
CA MET A 144 6.12 10.85 13.63
C MET A 144 4.82 11.65 13.66
N PHE A 145 4.47 12.29 12.56
CA PHE A 145 3.22 13.02 12.43
C PHE A 145 2.01 12.07 12.46
N ILE A 146 2.06 10.96 11.70
CA ILE A 146 1.04 9.91 11.70
C ILE A 146 0.84 9.35 13.11
N GLN A 147 1.92 9.08 13.82
CA GLN A 147 1.87 8.61 15.21
C GLN A 147 1.18 9.60 16.15
N LYS A 148 1.49 10.90 16.01
CA LYS A 148 0.91 11.95 16.87
C LYS A 148 -0.60 12.12 16.65
N GLN A 149 -1.10 11.88 15.44
CA GLN A 149 -2.51 12.02 15.10
C GLN A 149 -3.38 10.86 15.58
N ASP A 150 -2.75 9.77 16.06
CA ASP A 150 -3.42 8.56 16.57
C ASP A 150 -4.51 8.05 15.60
N TYR A 151 -4.14 7.97 14.32
CA TYR A 151 -5.06 7.51 13.28
C TYR A 151 -5.52 6.07 13.57
N GLU A 152 -6.83 5.86 13.62
CA GLU A 152 -7.47 4.54 13.76
C GLU A 152 -6.96 3.50 12.74
N TRP A 153 -6.47 3.99 11.59
CA TRP A 153 -5.99 3.21 10.45
C TRP A 153 -4.52 2.78 10.55
N VAL A 154 -3.78 3.32 11.49
CA VAL A 154 -2.43 2.85 11.85
C VAL A 154 -2.63 1.76 12.89
N GLY A 155 -2.31 0.54 12.54
CA GLY A 155 -2.34 -0.55 13.51
C GLY A 155 -1.51 -0.27 14.77
N ASP A 156 -1.05 -1.27 15.46
CA ASP A 156 -0.26 -1.16 16.69
C ASP A 156 0.90 -0.14 16.52
N PHE A 157 1.17 0.64 17.55
CA PHE A 157 2.34 1.54 17.70
C PHE A 157 3.68 0.90 17.24
N ARG A 158 3.79 -0.42 17.37
CA ARG A 158 4.92 -1.21 16.87
C ARG A 158 5.17 -1.05 15.37
N CYS A 159 4.12 -0.83 14.58
CA CYS A 159 4.22 -0.66 13.13
C CYS A 159 4.96 0.63 12.77
N VAL A 160 4.79 1.71 13.53
CA VAL A 160 5.52 2.97 13.33
C VAL A 160 7.01 2.78 13.61
N TRP A 161 7.36 2.11 14.71
CA TRP A 161 8.76 1.82 15.02
C TRP A 161 9.42 0.89 14.01
N LEU A 162 8.70 -0.14 13.56
CA LEU A 162 9.17 -1.01 12.50
C LEU A 162 9.42 -0.21 11.21
N SER A 163 8.52 0.69 10.85
CA SER A 163 8.66 1.54 9.67
C SER A 163 9.87 2.47 9.77
N LEU A 164 10.09 3.10 10.93
CA LEU A 164 11.27 3.94 11.18
C LEU A 164 12.57 3.12 11.06
N LEU A 165 12.59 1.92 11.64
CA LEU A 165 13.72 1.01 11.53
C LEU A 165 13.98 0.64 10.06
N CYS A 166 12.95 0.31 9.29
CA CYS A 166 13.06 0.00 7.87
C CYS A 166 13.61 1.20 7.08
N VAL A 167 13.12 2.43 7.33
CA VAL A 167 13.66 3.65 6.69
C VAL A 167 15.15 3.81 6.96
N ALA A 168 15.60 3.63 8.22
CA ALA A 168 17.00 3.74 8.58
C ALA A 168 17.86 2.65 7.93
N VAL A 169 17.42 1.39 8.01
CA VAL A 169 18.14 0.23 7.45
C VAL A 169 18.27 0.33 5.93
N PHE A 170 17.18 0.66 5.24
CA PHE A 170 17.22 0.85 3.77
C PHE A 170 18.02 2.08 3.38
N GLY A 171 17.97 3.17 4.14
CA GLY A 171 18.83 4.33 3.92
C GLY A 171 20.32 3.95 3.93
N VAL A 172 20.75 3.19 4.94
CA VAL A 172 22.13 2.68 5.04
C VAL A 172 22.44 1.70 3.90
N ALA A 173 21.55 0.76 3.61
CA ALA A 173 21.75 -0.22 2.54
C ALA A 173 21.89 0.45 1.16
N LEU A 174 21.07 1.46 0.85
CA LEU A 174 21.17 2.25 -0.37
C LEU A 174 22.48 3.06 -0.44
N TRP A 175 23.01 3.50 0.72
CA TRP A 175 24.32 4.13 0.76
C TRP A 175 25.44 3.16 0.35
N PHE A 176 25.38 1.91 0.79
CA PHE A 176 26.35 0.89 0.36
C PHE A 176 26.26 0.60 -1.14
N VAL A 177 25.06 0.56 -1.71
CA VAL A 177 24.87 0.41 -3.15
C VAL A 177 25.44 1.62 -3.89
N TYR A 178 25.11 2.84 -3.44
CA TYR A 178 25.60 4.10 -4.02
C TYR A 178 27.12 4.21 -3.99
N SER A 179 27.75 3.89 -2.84
CA SER A 179 29.19 4.02 -2.65
C SER A 179 30.01 3.05 -3.51
N GLY A 180 29.37 2.03 -4.10
CA GLY A 180 30.02 1.03 -4.95
C GLY A 180 31.01 0.11 -4.22
N LYS A 181 31.18 0.26 -2.89
CA LYS A 181 32.18 -0.47 -2.10
C LYS A 181 31.98 -1.99 -2.10
N PHE A 182 30.76 -2.45 -2.33
CA PHE A 182 30.38 -3.87 -2.31
C PHE A 182 29.49 -4.21 -3.51
N LYS A 183 29.88 -3.80 -4.74
CA LYS A 183 29.12 -4.09 -5.97
C LYS A 183 28.66 -5.57 -6.00
N GLY A 184 27.40 -5.82 -6.27
CA GLY A 184 26.80 -7.15 -6.26
C GLY A 184 26.37 -7.63 -4.87
N ARG A 185 27.22 -7.55 -3.84
CA ARG A 185 26.83 -7.95 -2.47
C ARG A 185 25.86 -6.97 -1.84
N ALA A 186 26.05 -5.65 -2.04
CA ALA A 186 25.13 -4.63 -1.54
C ALA A 186 23.73 -4.80 -2.13
N THR A 187 23.61 -5.08 -3.43
CA THR A 187 22.31 -5.37 -4.07
C THR A 187 21.67 -6.63 -3.50
N ALA A 188 22.46 -7.70 -3.27
CA ALA A 188 21.96 -8.92 -2.65
C ALA A 188 21.47 -8.66 -1.20
N ILE A 189 22.19 -7.85 -0.43
CA ILE A 189 21.76 -7.45 0.92
C ILE A 189 20.43 -6.71 0.85
N VAL A 190 20.27 -5.75 -0.07
CA VAL A 190 19.00 -5.03 -0.27
C VAL A 190 17.88 -6.02 -0.58
N ALA A 191 18.10 -6.99 -1.48
CA ALA A 191 17.09 -7.99 -1.81
C ALA A 191 16.69 -8.85 -0.60
N ILE A 192 17.66 -9.27 0.22
CA ILE A 192 17.40 -10.03 1.45
C ILE A 192 16.59 -9.18 2.44
N LEU A 193 16.95 -7.91 2.62
CA LEU A 193 16.21 -6.99 3.50
C LEU A 193 14.77 -6.80 3.05
N VAL A 194 14.53 -6.68 1.74
CA VAL A 194 13.17 -6.61 1.17
C VAL A 194 12.39 -7.90 1.46
N CYS A 195 13.00 -9.07 1.30
CA CYS A 195 12.35 -10.34 1.63
C CYS A 195 11.99 -10.43 3.13
N ILE A 196 12.89 -9.99 4.02
CA ILE A 196 12.63 -9.96 5.47
C ILE A 196 11.48 -8.99 5.79
N GLU A 197 11.49 -7.79 5.21
CA GLU A 197 10.43 -6.79 5.40
C GLU A 197 9.08 -7.33 4.96
N LEU A 198 8.98 -7.87 3.74
CA LEU A 198 7.73 -8.40 3.21
C LEU A 198 7.22 -9.60 4.02
N PHE A 199 8.12 -10.48 4.45
CA PHE A 199 7.77 -11.61 5.31
C PHE A 199 7.22 -11.13 6.66
N THR A 200 7.91 -10.18 7.29
CA THR A 200 7.49 -9.61 8.59
C THR A 200 6.15 -8.89 8.47
N SER A 201 5.96 -8.08 7.42
CA SER A 201 4.69 -7.40 7.16
C SER A 201 3.56 -8.39 6.89
N GLY A 202 3.82 -9.43 6.10
CA GLY A 202 2.85 -10.50 5.84
C GLY A 202 2.43 -11.23 7.12
N LEU A 203 3.39 -11.52 7.99
CA LEU A 203 3.13 -12.17 9.29
C LEU A 203 2.26 -11.28 10.20
N LEU A 204 2.61 -9.98 10.31
CA LEU A 204 1.82 -9.03 11.10
C LEU A 204 0.38 -8.91 10.58
N ASN A 205 0.21 -8.83 9.28
CA ASN A 205 -1.12 -8.76 8.66
C ASN A 205 -1.93 -10.04 8.89
N THR A 206 -1.30 -11.22 8.84
CA THR A 206 -1.96 -12.50 9.09
C THR A 206 -2.41 -12.61 10.55
N ILE A 207 -1.57 -12.18 11.50
CA ILE A 207 -1.93 -12.16 12.92
C ILE A 207 -3.07 -11.17 13.18
N GLY A 208 -3.07 -10.01 12.51
CA GLY A 208 -4.15 -9.04 12.59
C GLY A 208 -5.47 -9.61 12.05
N LEU A 209 -5.40 -10.31 10.91
CA LEU A 209 -6.56 -10.94 10.28
C LEU A 209 -7.24 -11.99 11.18
N ASP A 210 -6.46 -12.81 11.88
CA ASP A 210 -6.97 -13.86 12.77
C ASP A 210 -7.78 -13.28 13.95
N LYS A 211 -7.49 -12.06 14.35
CA LYS A 211 -8.22 -11.37 15.42
C LYS A 211 -9.57 -10.79 14.97
N ASP A 212 -9.62 -10.32 13.72
CA ASP A 212 -10.76 -9.55 13.21
C ASP A 212 -11.76 -10.39 12.41
N VAL A 213 -11.33 -11.54 11.90
CA VAL A 213 -12.18 -12.41 11.08
C VAL A 213 -12.62 -13.63 11.88
N VAL A 214 -13.93 -13.76 12.07
CA VAL A 214 -14.52 -15.00 12.59
C VAL A 214 -14.39 -16.07 11.50
N ILE A 215 -13.34 -16.87 11.58
CA ILE A 215 -13.14 -18.01 10.71
C ILE A 215 -14.12 -19.09 11.17
N SER A 216 -15.11 -19.40 10.34
CA SER A 216 -16.00 -20.52 10.61
C SER A 216 -15.19 -21.81 10.65
N SER A 217 -15.38 -22.60 11.72
CA SER A 217 -14.69 -23.88 11.86
C SER A 217 -14.98 -24.80 10.67
N ARG A 218 -14.06 -25.73 10.36
CA ARG A 218 -14.23 -26.73 9.28
C ARG A 218 -15.55 -27.48 9.38
N ASN A 219 -16.07 -27.66 10.60
CA ASN A 219 -17.32 -28.37 10.89
C ASN A 219 -18.56 -27.45 10.83
N SER A 220 -18.41 -26.15 10.57
CA SER A 220 -19.56 -25.23 10.56
C SER A 220 -20.55 -25.56 9.45
N TYR A 221 -20.07 -26.04 8.29
CA TYR A 221 -20.92 -26.50 7.19
C TYR A 221 -21.73 -27.73 7.59
N ASP A 222 -21.09 -28.73 8.20
CA ASP A 222 -21.73 -29.95 8.64
C ASP A 222 -22.76 -29.68 9.75
N ASN A 223 -22.42 -28.82 10.70
CA ASN A 223 -23.32 -28.38 11.76
C ASN A 223 -24.52 -27.59 11.19
N TYR A 224 -24.30 -26.78 10.13
CA TYR A 224 -25.37 -26.08 9.46
C TYR A 224 -26.28 -27.08 8.71
N MET A 225 -25.69 -28.00 7.96
CA MET A 225 -26.44 -29.02 7.21
C MET A 225 -27.24 -29.97 8.10
N GLN A 226 -26.72 -30.30 9.29
CA GLN A 226 -27.46 -31.09 10.27
C GLN A 226 -28.70 -30.34 10.81
N LYS A 227 -28.66 -29.02 10.92
CA LYS A 227 -29.78 -28.20 11.37
C LYS A 227 -30.84 -27.96 10.29
N VAL A 228 -30.47 -28.06 9.02
CA VAL A 228 -31.35 -27.76 7.87
C VAL A 228 -31.92 -29.03 7.23
N ARG A 229 -31.34 -30.19 7.50
CA ARG A 229 -31.92 -31.47 7.06
C ARG A 229 -33.16 -31.78 7.94
N PRO A 230 -34.34 -31.97 7.29
CA PRO A 230 -35.56 -32.37 7.96
C PRO A 230 -35.42 -33.73 8.59
#